data_512144acdb78f545dce240ffd42f3ced
#
_entry.id   512144acdb78f545dce240ffd42f3ced
#
_cell.length_a   1.000
_cell.length_b   1.000
_cell.length_c   1.000
_cell.angle_alpha   90.00
_cell.angle_beta   90.00
_cell.angle_gamma   90.00
#
_symmetry.space_group_name_H-M   'P 1'
#
loop_
_entity.id
_entity.type
_entity.pdbx_description
1 polymer ?
#
loop_
_entity_poly.entity_id
_entity_poly.type
_entity_poly.pdbx_seq_one_letter_code
_entity_poly.pdbx_strand_id
1 'polypeptide(L)'
;MKRISKYALAITLAMPLCAAAGNPQKEYDRALKHEISGQDSAKVMTLAENTLSVNGPDIPLEDLTAGKIFYMRAASGVLPSFEKYIRKYAGITPVSKAELGRINHKDVLIIGVRDAKDASASLRGISLPECKIIMAVFGAKERKARKTFGHVTENIVSSENTAFFSQIAAAEAIFGGLSDENSPAIRLGYGYPEQAGMSSDSLSKIDAILRETVESGAAPGVHVLVARHGRVVYDRWYGTTMGSMDGSARVDGDMIYDMASVTKVMATLPFVMKLYEEGKIKLDDRLGDVMPKFKGTNKEDMLLSDILTHRAGLKAWIPYYLQTIDSTTRPLPQYYRTVPDSIFTQKVVDGMYAIGSIVDTIDRQMIESPVTDDKKYVYSDFAFFIFRQMAEQFYGQPLDSLVQSELYRPIGAWRSGYNPLERFPQSEIVPSENEKYWRHTVVRGYVHDMAAAFLNGVSGHAGLFSTADDMAKMSQMYLNGGSYGGRRYLRPETIDLFSSCYYCDQGNYRGLGFDRPSFSNKIMGPKTFGHTGFTGTAVWIDPQADMVYIFLSNRTFDSMNNNILSRGNFRSRIQAACYSAITDGAKE
;
A
#
# COMPACT_ATOMS: atom_id res chain seq x y z
N MET A 1 24.72 -29.92 -13.67
CA MET A 1 24.23 -30.85 -12.63
C MET A 1 25.14 -30.94 -11.39
N LYS A 2 26.45 -31.26 -11.47
CA LYS A 2 27.34 -31.38 -10.27
C LYS A 2 27.54 -30.06 -9.47
N ARG A 3 27.47 -28.87 -10.08
CA ARG A 3 27.61 -27.59 -9.39
C ARG A 3 26.33 -27.18 -8.62
N ILE A 4 25.15 -27.48 -9.17
CA ILE A 4 23.87 -27.18 -8.55
C ILE A 4 23.66 -27.96 -7.23
N SER A 5 24.13 -29.21 -7.17
CA SER A 5 24.16 -30.03 -5.97
C SER A 5 24.99 -29.45 -4.82
N LYS A 6 26.09 -28.73 -5.11
CA LYS A 6 26.88 -28.04 -4.08
C LYS A 6 26.16 -26.82 -3.45
N TYR A 7 25.40 -26.07 -4.26
CA TYR A 7 24.65 -24.93 -3.73
C TYR A 7 23.43 -25.35 -2.90
N ALA A 8 22.72 -26.39 -3.32
CA ALA A 8 21.65 -26.98 -2.52
C ALA A 8 22.18 -27.52 -1.18
N LEU A 9 23.38 -28.09 -1.15
CA LEU A 9 24.02 -28.61 0.06
C LEU A 9 24.51 -27.48 0.99
N ALA A 10 25.05 -26.39 0.44
CA ALA A 10 25.50 -25.22 1.22
C ALA A 10 24.31 -24.54 1.95
N ILE A 11 23.16 -24.44 1.29
CA ILE A 11 21.94 -23.89 1.91
C ILE A 11 21.40 -24.82 3.02
N THR A 12 21.51 -26.12 2.84
CA THR A 12 21.09 -27.11 3.84
C THR A 12 22.03 -27.16 5.04
N LEU A 13 23.34 -26.88 4.87
CA LEU A 13 24.33 -26.86 5.95
C LEU A 13 24.35 -25.52 6.74
N ALA A 14 23.90 -24.41 6.15
CA ALA A 14 23.79 -23.13 6.84
C ALA A 14 22.51 -23.00 7.72
N MET A 15 21.59 -23.97 7.67
CA MET A 15 20.29 -23.91 8.34
C MET A 15 20.11 -24.66 9.68
N PRO A 16 21.01 -25.49 10.23
CA PRO A 16 20.78 -26.09 11.54
C PRO A 16 20.81 -25.11 12.73
N LEU A 17 21.20 -23.86 12.53
CA LEU A 17 21.36 -22.84 13.58
C LEU A 17 20.15 -21.91 13.78
N CYS A 18 19.09 -22.05 12.98
CA CYS A 18 17.90 -21.17 13.03
C CYS A 18 16.70 -21.74 13.79
N ALA A 19 16.90 -22.65 14.73
CA ALA A 19 15.82 -23.23 15.56
C ALA A 19 15.45 -22.40 16.80
N ALA A 20 16.09 -21.24 17.02
CA ALA A 20 15.72 -20.31 18.08
C ALA A 20 14.98 -19.11 17.47
N ALA A 21 13.84 -18.74 18.03
CA ALA A 21 12.96 -17.65 17.61
C ALA A 21 13.74 -16.36 17.23
N GLY A 22 14.17 -16.25 16.00
CA GLY A 22 14.92 -15.13 15.44
C GLY A 22 13.99 -14.22 14.64
N ASN A 23 14.24 -12.91 14.72
CA ASN A 23 13.57 -11.91 13.93
C ASN A 23 13.72 -12.25 12.42
N PRO A 24 12.61 -12.46 11.63
CA PRO A 24 12.66 -12.80 10.21
C PRO A 24 13.49 -11.84 9.37
N GLN A 25 13.56 -10.57 9.76
CA GLN A 25 14.41 -9.57 9.13
C GLN A 25 15.90 -9.88 9.35
N LYS A 26 16.30 -10.36 10.55
CA LYS A 26 17.68 -10.79 10.78
C LYS A 26 18.05 -12.02 9.95
N GLU A 27 17.10 -12.90 9.65
CA GLU A 27 17.33 -14.05 8.77
C GLU A 27 17.45 -13.62 7.30
N TYR A 28 16.60 -12.70 6.86
CA TYR A 28 16.71 -12.06 5.55
C TYR A 28 18.02 -11.27 5.42
N ASP A 29 18.38 -10.46 6.42
CA ASP A 29 19.63 -9.71 6.47
C ASP A 29 20.86 -10.62 6.58
N ARG A 30 20.73 -11.80 7.20
CA ARG A 30 21.76 -12.84 7.20
C ARG A 30 21.90 -13.52 5.83
N ALA A 31 20.79 -13.86 5.17
CA ALA A 31 20.82 -14.39 3.81
C ALA A 31 21.45 -13.40 2.83
N LEU A 32 21.25 -12.10 3.02
CA LEU A 32 21.91 -11.03 2.26
C LEU A 32 23.36 -10.76 2.68
N LYS A 33 23.74 -11.07 3.92
CA LYS A 33 25.09 -10.81 4.47
C LYS A 33 26.03 -12.00 4.37
N HIS A 34 25.51 -13.22 4.22
CA HIS A 34 26.35 -14.41 4.15
C HIS A 34 26.61 -14.81 2.70
N GLU A 35 27.82 -14.49 2.22
CA GLU A 35 28.63 -15.16 1.17
C GLU A 35 27.94 -15.65 -0.14
N ILE A 36 26.62 -15.47 -0.27
CA ILE A 36 25.88 -15.76 -1.49
C ILE A 36 25.61 -14.42 -2.18
N SER A 37 26.13 -14.23 -3.38
CA SER A 37 25.87 -13.02 -4.18
C SER A 37 24.36 -12.87 -4.44
N GLY A 38 23.88 -11.64 -4.72
CA GLY A 38 22.49 -11.42 -5.12
C GLY A 38 22.08 -12.30 -6.30
N GLN A 39 23.00 -12.54 -7.25
CA GLN A 39 22.82 -13.46 -8.37
C GLN A 39 22.58 -14.91 -7.93
N ASP A 40 23.30 -15.39 -6.93
CA ASP A 40 23.13 -16.77 -6.46
C ASP A 40 21.83 -16.92 -5.66
N SER A 41 21.46 -15.91 -4.89
CA SER A 41 20.16 -15.87 -4.20
C SER A 41 18.99 -15.86 -5.19
N ALA A 42 19.07 -15.09 -6.25
CA ALA A 42 18.09 -15.06 -7.34
C ALA A 42 17.96 -16.42 -8.02
N LYS A 43 19.09 -17.09 -8.32
CA LYS A 43 19.08 -18.46 -8.90
C LYS A 43 18.41 -19.48 -7.97
N VAL A 44 18.68 -19.39 -6.66
CA VAL A 44 18.08 -20.31 -5.68
C VAL A 44 16.59 -20.04 -5.55
N MET A 45 16.16 -18.77 -5.55
CA MET A 45 14.73 -18.43 -5.54
C MET A 45 14.03 -18.95 -6.79
N THR A 46 14.57 -18.71 -7.97
CA THR A 46 14.05 -19.25 -9.25
C THR A 46 14.01 -20.78 -9.25
N LEU A 47 15.02 -21.44 -8.67
CA LEU A 47 14.97 -22.90 -8.55
C LEU A 47 13.86 -23.37 -7.60
N ALA A 48 13.63 -22.65 -6.50
CA ALA A 48 12.53 -22.98 -5.57
C ALA A 48 11.16 -22.78 -6.22
N GLU A 49 10.98 -21.72 -7.01
CA GLU A 49 9.78 -21.46 -7.81
C GLU A 49 9.54 -22.60 -8.82
N ASN A 50 10.56 -22.96 -9.62
CA ASN A 50 10.47 -23.98 -10.67
C ASN A 50 10.34 -25.42 -10.16
N THR A 51 10.66 -25.69 -8.91
CA THR A 51 10.56 -27.04 -8.31
C THR A 51 9.33 -27.19 -7.42
N LEU A 52 8.53 -26.16 -7.31
CA LEU A 52 7.27 -26.19 -6.60
C LEU A 52 6.24 -26.98 -7.42
N SER A 53 5.49 -27.85 -6.76
CA SER A 53 4.35 -28.51 -7.38
C SER A 53 3.05 -27.84 -6.91
N VAL A 54 2.25 -27.40 -7.86
CA VAL A 54 0.97 -26.72 -7.64
C VAL A 54 -0.14 -27.53 -8.26
N ASN A 55 -1.16 -27.89 -7.47
CA ASN A 55 -2.29 -28.68 -7.91
C ASN A 55 -3.59 -28.13 -7.33
N GLY A 56 -4.67 -28.28 -8.08
CA GLY A 56 -6.02 -27.95 -7.65
C GLY A 56 -6.64 -26.76 -8.39
N PRO A 57 -7.96 -26.75 -8.52
CA PRO A 57 -8.68 -25.75 -9.31
C PRO A 57 -8.78 -24.38 -8.64
N ASP A 58 -8.52 -24.29 -7.33
CA ASP A 58 -8.65 -23.05 -6.55
C ASP A 58 -7.30 -22.35 -6.32
N ILE A 59 -6.25 -22.73 -7.02
CA ILE A 59 -4.94 -22.10 -6.96
C ILE A 59 -4.59 -21.57 -8.34
N PRO A 60 -4.35 -20.24 -8.47
CA PRO A 60 -4.29 -19.24 -7.39
C PRO A 60 -5.66 -18.80 -6.85
N LEU A 61 -5.67 -18.31 -5.61
CA LEU A 61 -6.83 -17.63 -5.02
C LEU A 61 -7.07 -16.28 -5.71
N GLU A 62 -8.01 -16.22 -6.63
CA GLU A 62 -8.34 -14.98 -7.34
C GLU A 62 -9.19 -14.04 -6.47
N ASP A 63 -10.29 -14.55 -5.90
CA ASP A 63 -11.18 -13.74 -5.06
C ASP A 63 -10.78 -13.81 -3.58
N LEU A 64 -10.31 -12.66 -3.06
CA LEU A 64 -9.94 -12.47 -1.66
C LEU A 64 -11.10 -11.96 -0.80
N THR A 65 -12.30 -11.79 -1.38
CA THR A 65 -13.46 -11.16 -0.73
C THR A 65 -14.63 -12.11 -0.46
N ALA A 66 -14.59 -13.32 -1.01
CA ALA A 66 -15.68 -14.31 -0.86
C ALA A 66 -15.94 -14.68 0.61
N GLY A 67 -14.90 -14.73 1.44
CA GLY A 67 -14.95 -15.02 2.86
C GLY A 67 -13.69 -14.58 3.58
N LYS A 68 -13.55 -14.98 4.84
CA LYS A 68 -12.32 -14.78 5.61
C LYS A 68 -11.30 -15.86 5.22
N ILE A 69 -10.01 -15.50 5.29
CA ILE A 69 -8.92 -16.45 5.07
C ILE A 69 -8.30 -16.80 6.42
N PHE A 70 -8.34 -18.07 6.75
CA PHE A 70 -7.77 -18.63 7.98
C PHE A 70 -6.49 -19.40 7.67
N TYR A 71 -5.59 -19.41 8.64
CA TYR A 71 -4.37 -20.20 8.58
C TYR A 71 -4.21 -21.09 9.82
N MET A 72 -3.95 -22.36 9.60
CA MET A 72 -3.68 -23.35 10.65
C MET A 72 -2.36 -24.07 10.38
N ARG A 73 -1.56 -24.27 11.43
CA ARG A 73 -0.44 -25.22 11.41
C ARG A 73 -0.97 -26.63 11.70
N ALA A 74 -0.67 -27.58 10.84
CA ALA A 74 -1.11 -28.97 11.05
C ALA A 74 -0.39 -29.64 12.22
N ALA A 75 0.86 -29.30 12.49
CA ALA A 75 1.70 -29.84 13.57
C ALA A 75 2.60 -28.77 14.18
N SER A 76 3.46 -29.13 15.14
CA SER A 76 4.34 -28.20 15.88
C SER A 76 5.42 -27.51 15.03
N GLY A 77 5.66 -27.95 13.81
CA GLY A 77 6.66 -27.35 12.90
C GLY A 77 6.28 -25.94 12.48
N VAL A 78 7.17 -24.97 12.71
CA VAL A 78 6.98 -23.57 12.30
C VAL A 78 7.38 -23.35 10.84
N LEU A 79 6.65 -22.48 10.15
CA LEU A 79 6.86 -22.05 8.77
C LEU A 79 6.89 -20.51 8.71
N PRO A 80 7.91 -19.88 9.32
CA PRO A 80 7.88 -18.44 9.58
C PRO A 80 7.83 -17.60 8.30
N SER A 81 8.51 -18.03 7.25
CA SER A 81 8.51 -17.31 5.98
C SER A 81 7.17 -17.51 5.25
N PHE A 82 6.63 -18.68 5.24
CA PHE A 82 5.31 -18.93 4.67
C PHE A 82 4.23 -18.09 5.37
N GLU A 83 4.21 -18.11 6.71
CA GLU A 83 3.27 -17.33 7.52
C GLU A 83 3.42 -15.81 7.32
N LYS A 84 4.64 -15.32 7.15
CA LYS A 84 4.91 -13.92 6.81
C LYS A 84 4.37 -13.58 5.42
N TYR A 85 4.68 -14.40 4.42
CA TYR A 85 4.39 -14.05 3.04
C TYR A 85 2.93 -14.25 2.63
N ILE A 86 2.18 -15.21 3.21
CA ILE A 86 0.72 -15.26 3.00
C ILE A 86 0.03 -13.99 3.49
N ARG A 87 0.52 -13.35 4.56
CA ARG A 87 0.00 -12.08 5.09
C ARG A 87 0.30 -10.87 4.19
N LYS A 88 1.29 -10.99 3.32
CA LYS A 88 1.55 -9.98 2.29
C LYS A 88 0.40 -9.88 1.29
N TYR A 89 -0.37 -10.93 1.07
CA TYR A 89 -1.44 -10.97 0.07
C TYR A 89 -2.83 -10.64 0.62
N ALA A 90 -3.10 -10.97 1.88
CA ALA A 90 -4.43 -10.79 2.47
C ALA A 90 -4.37 -10.73 4.00
N GLY A 91 -5.46 -10.27 4.60
CA GLY A 91 -5.68 -10.37 6.05
C GLY A 91 -5.92 -11.82 6.46
N ILE A 92 -4.90 -12.47 7.03
CA ILE A 92 -4.95 -13.88 7.43
C ILE A 92 -5.23 -13.99 8.93
N THR A 93 -6.28 -14.72 9.30
CA THR A 93 -6.63 -15.00 10.69
C THR A 93 -6.03 -16.34 11.14
N PRO A 94 -5.11 -16.36 12.11
CA PRO A 94 -4.63 -17.61 12.69
C PRO A 94 -5.77 -18.34 13.37
N VAL A 95 -5.79 -19.68 13.25
CA VAL A 95 -6.79 -20.52 13.91
C VAL A 95 -6.15 -21.79 14.46
N SER A 96 -6.56 -22.21 15.65
CA SER A 96 -6.22 -23.48 16.25
C SER A 96 -7.25 -24.57 15.86
N LYS A 97 -6.90 -25.83 16.09
CA LYS A 97 -7.82 -26.96 15.86
C LYS A 97 -9.13 -26.84 16.64
N ALA A 98 -9.09 -26.29 17.85
CA ALA A 98 -10.27 -26.10 18.69
C ALA A 98 -11.22 -25.00 18.16
N GLU A 99 -10.73 -24.14 17.29
CA GLU A 99 -11.48 -23.00 16.75
C GLU A 99 -12.03 -23.24 15.33
N LEU A 100 -11.82 -24.43 14.75
CA LEU A 100 -12.26 -24.75 13.38
C LEU A 100 -13.78 -24.58 13.18
N GLY A 101 -14.58 -24.76 14.23
CA GLY A 101 -16.03 -24.49 14.18
C GLY A 101 -16.44 -23.06 13.90
N ARG A 102 -15.50 -22.08 13.91
CA ARG A 102 -15.75 -20.69 13.55
C ARG A 102 -15.72 -20.43 12.03
N ILE A 103 -15.22 -21.40 11.26
CA ILE A 103 -15.03 -21.31 9.81
C ILE A 103 -16.32 -21.76 9.11
N ASN A 104 -16.82 -20.95 8.20
CA ASN A 104 -18.02 -21.24 7.42
C ASN A 104 -17.68 -21.61 5.97
N HIS A 105 -18.68 -22.05 5.20
CA HIS A 105 -18.50 -22.58 3.84
C HIS A 105 -17.96 -21.55 2.81
N LYS A 106 -18.03 -20.27 3.09
CA LYS A 106 -17.49 -19.22 2.20
C LYS A 106 -16.03 -18.88 2.50
N ASP A 107 -15.53 -19.30 3.65
CA ASP A 107 -14.18 -19.02 4.09
C ASP A 107 -13.15 -19.90 3.38
N VAL A 108 -11.89 -19.52 3.50
CA VAL A 108 -10.74 -20.31 3.03
C VAL A 108 -9.90 -20.72 4.23
N LEU A 109 -9.53 -22.00 4.30
CA LEU A 109 -8.59 -22.50 5.30
C LEU A 109 -7.28 -22.93 4.63
N ILE A 110 -6.21 -22.22 4.90
CA ILE A 110 -4.85 -22.59 4.50
C ILE A 110 -4.23 -23.43 5.62
N ILE A 111 -3.76 -24.64 5.31
CA ILE A 111 -3.10 -25.53 6.27
C ILE A 111 -1.63 -25.67 5.92
N GLY A 112 -0.76 -25.16 6.79
CA GLY A 112 0.70 -25.27 6.65
C GLY A 112 1.22 -26.60 7.26
N VAL A 113 2.00 -27.36 6.47
CA VAL A 113 2.56 -28.66 6.82
C VAL A 113 4.06 -28.65 6.62
N ARG A 114 4.85 -28.78 7.70
CA ARG A 114 6.31 -28.89 7.61
C ARG A 114 6.79 -30.35 7.50
N ASP A 115 6.10 -31.28 8.11
CA ASP A 115 6.36 -32.71 8.02
C ASP A 115 5.05 -33.46 7.75
N ALA A 116 5.02 -34.17 6.62
CA ALA A 116 3.81 -34.86 6.16
C ALA A 116 3.37 -35.99 7.09
N LYS A 117 4.29 -36.68 7.79
CA LYS A 117 3.96 -37.79 8.71
C LYS A 117 3.33 -37.26 9.99
N ASP A 118 3.96 -36.25 10.62
CA ASP A 118 3.46 -35.64 11.85
C ASP A 118 2.13 -34.91 11.62
N ALA A 119 2.00 -34.23 10.49
CA ALA A 119 0.76 -33.56 10.12
C ALA A 119 -0.39 -34.55 9.87
N SER A 120 -0.14 -35.65 9.17
CA SER A 120 -1.15 -36.68 8.95
C SER A 120 -1.67 -37.29 10.26
N ALA A 121 -0.76 -37.58 11.21
CA ALA A 121 -1.12 -38.01 12.55
C ALA A 121 -1.93 -36.97 13.31
N SER A 122 -1.52 -35.71 13.17
CA SER A 122 -2.09 -34.54 13.85
C SER A 122 -3.48 -34.13 13.33
N LEU A 123 -3.81 -34.44 12.07
CA LEU A 123 -5.13 -34.19 11.45
C LEU A 123 -6.08 -35.37 11.60
N ARG A 124 -5.60 -36.54 12.03
CA ARG A 124 -6.43 -37.73 12.19
C ARG A 124 -7.52 -37.50 13.23
N GLY A 125 -8.78 -37.78 12.87
CA GLY A 125 -9.93 -37.61 13.75
C GLY A 125 -10.39 -36.19 13.99
N ILE A 126 -9.83 -35.20 13.26
CA ILE A 126 -10.31 -33.82 13.28
C ILE A 126 -11.38 -33.66 12.19
N SER A 127 -12.55 -33.15 12.56
CA SER A 127 -13.56 -32.72 11.60
C SER A 127 -13.11 -31.38 11.02
N LEU A 128 -12.69 -31.37 9.76
CA LEU A 128 -12.38 -30.14 9.05
C LEU A 128 -13.68 -29.45 8.58
N PRO A 129 -13.71 -28.10 8.50
CA PRO A 129 -14.89 -27.38 8.08
C PRO A 129 -15.19 -27.62 6.59
N GLU A 130 -16.46 -27.53 6.21
CA GLU A 130 -16.91 -27.55 4.81
C GLU A 130 -16.63 -26.17 4.18
N CYS A 131 -15.39 -25.93 3.81
CA CYS A 131 -14.94 -24.69 3.17
C CYS A 131 -13.87 -24.99 2.12
N LYS A 132 -13.40 -23.98 1.41
CA LYS A 132 -12.24 -24.13 0.52
C LYS A 132 -10.98 -24.37 1.38
N ILE A 133 -10.34 -25.52 1.18
CA ILE A 133 -9.11 -25.90 1.90
C ILE A 133 -7.94 -25.92 0.92
N ILE A 134 -6.82 -25.28 1.32
CA ILE A 134 -5.55 -25.30 0.59
C ILE A 134 -4.47 -25.84 1.53
N MET A 135 -3.72 -26.82 1.06
CA MET A 135 -2.59 -27.37 1.81
C MET A 135 -1.26 -26.95 1.24
N ALA A 136 -0.40 -26.34 2.07
CA ALA A 136 0.99 -26.03 1.75
C ALA A 136 1.90 -27.03 2.46
N VAL A 137 2.50 -27.98 1.70
CA VAL A 137 3.23 -29.14 2.22
C VAL A 137 4.72 -29.03 1.90
N PHE A 138 5.54 -28.96 2.92
CA PHE A 138 7.01 -28.84 2.80
C PHE A 138 7.69 -30.13 3.27
N GLY A 139 8.87 -30.44 2.68
CA GLY A 139 9.65 -31.66 2.96
C GLY A 139 9.04 -32.93 2.34
N ALA A 140 8.21 -32.78 1.31
CA ALA A 140 7.58 -33.91 0.63
C ALA A 140 7.51 -33.72 -0.88
N LYS A 141 7.76 -34.79 -1.64
CA LYS A 141 7.48 -34.83 -3.08
C LYS A 141 5.97 -34.77 -3.33
N GLU A 142 5.57 -34.23 -4.47
CA GLU A 142 4.18 -34.10 -4.91
C GLU A 142 3.39 -35.40 -4.70
N ARG A 143 3.91 -36.53 -5.24
CA ARG A 143 3.24 -37.83 -5.11
C ARG A 143 2.95 -38.23 -3.65
N LYS A 144 3.89 -37.94 -2.72
CA LYS A 144 3.72 -38.21 -1.29
C LYS A 144 2.70 -37.24 -0.68
N ALA A 145 2.76 -35.96 -1.01
CA ALA A 145 1.82 -34.95 -0.52
C ALA A 145 0.38 -35.29 -0.96
N ARG A 146 0.17 -35.57 -2.24
CA ARG A 146 -1.14 -35.98 -2.77
C ARG A 146 -1.65 -37.31 -2.19
N LYS A 147 -0.80 -38.33 -2.04
CA LYS A 147 -1.17 -39.59 -1.41
C LYS A 147 -1.60 -39.38 0.05
N THR A 148 -0.95 -38.46 0.76
CA THR A 148 -1.21 -38.23 2.20
C THR A 148 -2.43 -37.35 2.43
N PHE A 149 -2.65 -36.33 1.63
CA PHE A 149 -3.63 -35.25 1.88
C PHE A 149 -4.70 -35.13 0.78
N GLY A 150 -4.60 -35.84 -0.33
CA GLY A 150 -5.58 -35.78 -1.43
C GLY A 150 -7.01 -36.15 -1.05
N HIS A 151 -7.21 -36.81 0.09
CA HIS A 151 -8.53 -37.07 0.66
C HIS A 151 -9.09 -35.87 1.44
N VAL A 152 -8.25 -34.86 1.75
CA VAL A 152 -8.63 -33.61 2.42
C VAL A 152 -9.02 -32.55 1.39
N THR A 153 -8.21 -32.40 0.35
CA THR A 153 -8.39 -31.40 -0.71
C THR A 153 -7.57 -31.77 -1.96
N GLU A 154 -8.02 -31.28 -3.12
CA GLU A 154 -7.23 -31.30 -4.36
C GLU A 154 -6.24 -30.11 -4.44
N ASN A 155 -6.49 -29.05 -3.66
CA ASN A 155 -5.67 -27.82 -3.66
C ASN A 155 -4.42 -28.01 -2.82
N ILE A 156 -3.34 -28.50 -3.42
CA ILE A 156 -2.09 -28.82 -2.74
C ILE A 156 -0.92 -28.12 -3.44
N VAL A 157 -0.21 -27.29 -2.68
CA VAL A 157 1.11 -26.77 -3.04
C VAL A 157 2.14 -27.56 -2.27
N SER A 158 3.13 -28.15 -2.94
CA SER A 158 4.15 -28.95 -2.26
C SER A 158 5.58 -28.65 -2.75
N SER A 159 6.53 -28.72 -1.81
CA SER A 159 7.96 -28.62 -2.05
C SER A 159 8.71 -29.73 -1.32
N GLU A 160 9.72 -30.32 -1.96
CA GLU A 160 10.64 -31.26 -1.30
C GLU A 160 11.51 -30.59 -0.24
N ASN A 161 11.59 -29.24 -0.28
CA ASN A 161 12.42 -28.45 0.60
C ASN A 161 11.56 -27.68 1.62
N THR A 162 12.11 -27.50 2.81
CA THR A 162 11.51 -26.68 3.89
C THR A 162 12.18 -25.31 4.00
N ALA A 163 13.08 -24.97 3.06
CA ALA A 163 13.86 -23.75 3.09
C ALA A 163 13.00 -22.49 2.91
N PHE A 164 13.55 -21.37 3.31
CA PHE A 164 12.98 -20.03 3.20
C PHE A 164 12.39 -19.74 1.81
N PHE A 165 13.16 -19.98 0.75
CA PHE A 165 12.74 -19.73 -0.64
C PHE A 165 11.51 -20.55 -1.06
N SER A 166 11.45 -21.82 -0.68
CA SER A 166 10.31 -22.68 -0.98
C SER A 166 9.04 -22.23 -0.25
N GLN A 167 9.18 -21.67 0.95
CA GLN A 167 8.06 -21.13 1.71
C GLN A 167 7.49 -19.86 1.07
N ILE A 168 8.36 -18.98 0.53
CA ILE A 168 7.94 -17.80 -0.24
C ILE A 168 7.22 -18.23 -1.51
N ALA A 169 7.86 -19.07 -2.32
CA ALA A 169 7.30 -19.56 -3.57
C ALA A 169 5.91 -20.22 -3.38
N ALA A 170 5.72 -20.96 -2.29
CA ALA A 170 4.41 -21.57 -1.98
C ALA A 170 3.33 -20.53 -1.64
N ALA A 171 3.69 -19.44 -0.92
CA ALA A 171 2.77 -18.35 -0.66
C ALA A 171 2.40 -17.62 -1.96
N GLU A 172 3.40 -17.34 -2.81
CA GLU A 172 3.19 -16.73 -4.13
C GLU A 172 2.30 -17.59 -5.03
N ALA A 173 2.52 -18.90 -5.08
CA ALA A 173 1.68 -19.81 -5.85
C ALA A 173 0.21 -19.76 -5.41
N ILE A 174 -0.04 -19.82 -4.10
CA ILE A 174 -1.41 -19.79 -3.55
C ILE A 174 -2.12 -18.49 -3.93
N PHE A 175 -1.41 -17.38 -3.97
CA PHE A 175 -2.01 -16.07 -4.21
C PHE A 175 -1.75 -15.51 -5.62
N GLY A 176 -1.07 -16.24 -6.50
CA GLY A 176 -0.84 -15.82 -7.88
C GLY A 176 0.27 -14.77 -8.05
N GLY A 177 1.27 -14.78 -7.15
CA GLY A 177 2.49 -13.99 -7.28
C GLY A 177 3.57 -14.63 -8.14
N LEU A 178 3.39 -15.91 -8.54
CA LEU A 178 4.28 -16.58 -9.50
C LEU A 178 3.78 -16.40 -10.93
N SER A 179 4.72 -16.26 -11.84
CA SER A 179 4.52 -16.42 -13.28
C SER A 179 5.10 -17.75 -13.73
N ASP A 180 4.47 -18.40 -14.68
CA ASP A 180 5.02 -19.53 -15.41
C ASP A 180 5.06 -19.25 -16.92
N GLU A 181 5.57 -20.19 -17.72
CA GLU A 181 5.71 -20.05 -19.17
C GLU A 181 4.38 -19.76 -19.90
N ASN A 182 3.24 -20.12 -19.28
CA ASN A 182 1.91 -20.04 -19.89
C ASN A 182 0.99 -19.01 -19.23
N SER A 183 1.34 -18.51 -18.04
CA SER A 183 0.49 -17.62 -17.25
C SER A 183 1.32 -16.55 -16.54
N PRO A 184 1.07 -15.26 -16.82
CA PRO A 184 1.69 -14.17 -16.07
C PRO A 184 1.21 -14.17 -14.62
N ALA A 185 2.05 -13.69 -13.70
CA ALA A 185 1.63 -13.44 -12.33
C ALA A 185 0.45 -12.45 -12.31
N ILE A 186 -0.58 -12.79 -11.54
CA ILE A 186 -1.75 -11.92 -11.39
C ILE A 186 -1.61 -10.92 -10.24
N ARG A 187 -0.64 -11.15 -9.34
CA ARG A 187 -0.28 -10.28 -8.21
C ARG A 187 1.23 -10.10 -8.12
N LEU A 188 1.67 -9.12 -7.33
CA LEU A 188 3.09 -8.93 -7.04
C LEU A 188 3.73 -10.20 -6.45
N GLY A 189 4.86 -10.60 -7.01
CA GLY A 189 5.78 -11.56 -6.41
C GLY A 189 6.81 -10.85 -5.52
N TYR A 190 7.60 -11.65 -4.78
CA TYR A 190 8.68 -11.17 -3.90
C TYR A 190 9.97 -11.92 -4.23
N GLY A 191 11.06 -11.20 -4.49
CA GLY A 191 12.28 -11.85 -4.92
C GLY A 191 13.51 -10.98 -4.82
N TYR A 192 14.48 -11.30 -5.64
CA TYR A 192 15.77 -10.62 -5.68
C TYR A 192 15.84 -9.69 -6.88
N PRO A 193 16.61 -8.59 -6.77
CA PRO A 193 16.78 -7.61 -7.85
C PRO A 193 17.16 -8.24 -9.20
N GLU A 194 18.02 -9.25 -9.18
CA GLU A 194 18.49 -9.91 -10.40
C GLU A 194 17.39 -10.68 -11.15
N GLN A 195 16.30 -11.09 -10.47
CA GLN A 195 15.14 -11.71 -11.11
C GLN A 195 14.29 -10.68 -11.90
N ALA A 196 14.48 -9.39 -11.61
CA ALA A 196 13.78 -8.30 -12.26
C ALA A 196 14.74 -7.37 -13.04
N GLY A 197 15.89 -7.87 -13.48
CA GLY A 197 16.87 -7.11 -14.25
C GLY A 197 17.43 -5.90 -13.50
N MET A 198 17.67 -6.04 -12.20
CA MET A 198 18.30 -5.03 -11.36
C MET A 198 19.51 -5.60 -10.61
N SER A 199 20.41 -4.72 -10.17
CA SER A 199 21.60 -5.10 -9.39
C SER A 199 21.37 -4.92 -7.90
N SER A 200 21.50 -5.98 -7.11
CA SER A 200 21.48 -5.93 -5.64
C SER A 200 22.56 -4.99 -5.09
N ASP A 201 23.76 -5.01 -5.66
CA ASP A 201 24.88 -4.14 -5.23
C ASP A 201 24.54 -2.66 -5.43
N SER A 202 23.89 -2.32 -6.55
CA SER A 202 23.49 -0.95 -6.83
C SER A 202 22.33 -0.51 -5.95
N LEU A 203 21.33 -1.36 -5.71
CA LEU A 203 20.22 -1.07 -4.81
C LEU A 203 20.67 -0.93 -3.35
N SER A 204 21.72 -1.65 -2.93
CA SER A 204 22.25 -1.54 -1.57
C SER A 204 22.76 -0.12 -1.21
N LYS A 205 23.08 0.72 -2.22
CA LYS A 205 23.45 2.13 -2.03
C LYS A 205 22.31 2.95 -1.42
N ILE A 206 21.06 2.52 -1.61
CA ILE A 206 19.89 3.14 -1.00
C ILE A 206 19.96 3.07 0.54
N ASP A 207 20.51 1.99 1.09
CA ASP A 207 20.64 1.81 2.54
C ASP A 207 21.43 2.94 3.21
N ALA A 208 22.48 3.42 2.56
CA ALA A 208 23.27 4.56 3.06
C ALA A 208 22.46 5.85 3.05
N ILE A 209 21.68 6.09 1.98
CA ILE A 209 20.83 7.28 1.88
C ILE A 209 19.70 7.24 2.92
N LEU A 210 19.13 6.06 3.20
CA LEU A 210 18.10 5.91 4.23
C LEU A 210 18.63 6.17 5.64
N ARG A 211 19.85 5.67 5.95
CA ARG A 211 20.51 6.00 7.23
C ARG A 211 20.76 7.50 7.35
N GLU A 212 21.33 8.12 6.31
CA GLU A 212 21.55 9.57 6.26
C GLU A 212 20.23 10.36 6.45
N THR A 213 19.14 9.88 5.87
CA THR A 213 17.81 10.51 6.02
C THR A 213 17.38 10.56 7.49
N VAL A 214 17.57 9.47 8.22
CA VAL A 214 17.24 9.40 9.66
C VAL A 214 18.25 10.20 10.49
N GLU A 215 19.54 10.02 10.26
CA GLU A 215 20.62 10.65 11.03
C GLU A 215 20.63 12.18 10.88
N SER A 216 20.25 12.69 9.71
CA SER A 216 20.11 14.15 9.47
C SER A 216 18.86 14.77 10.12
N GLY A 217 17.97 13.96 10.69
CA GLY A 217 16.69 14.42 11.22
C GLY A 217 15.65 14.76 10.14
N ALA A 218 15.86 14.29 8.91
CA ALA A 218 14.89 14.52 7.82
C ALA A 218 13.55 13.81 8.06
N ALA A 219 13.59 12.66 8.71
CA ALA A 219 12.43 11.96 9.26
C ALA A 219 12.88 10.99 10.36
N PRO A 220 12.09 10.77 11.43
CA PRO A 220 12.39 9.76 12.44
C PRO A 220 12.43 8.35 11.89
N GLY A 221 11.51 8.02 10.98
CA GLY A 221 11.38 6.72 10.34
C GLY A 221 11.11 6.83 8.85
N VAL A 222 11.67 5.90 8.09
CA VAL A 222 11.52 5.82 6.64
C VAL A 222 11.34 4.38 6.19
N HIS A 223 10.57 4.18 5.11
CA HIS A 223 10.39 2.90 4.47
C HIS A 223 10.41 3.08 2.95
N VAL A 224 11.24 2.31 2.26
CA VAL A 224 11.31 2.30 0.79
C VAL A 224 11.01 0.91 0.26
N LEU A 225 10.14 0.86 -0.74
CA LEU A 225 9.84 -0.34 -1.49
C LEU A 225 10.00 -0.06 -2.98
N VAL A 226 10.68 -0.97 -3.68
CA VAL A 226 10.80 -0.96 -5.13
C VAL A 226 10.29 -2.28 -5.67
N ALA A 227 9.36 -2.21 -6.63
CA ALA A 227 8.94 -3.36 -7.42
C ALA A 227 9.24 -3.11 -8.90
N ARG A 228 9.68 -4.15 -9.62
CA ARG A 228 9.93 -4.12 -11.05
C ARG A 228 9.56 -5.45 -11.67
N HIS A 229 9.01 -5.41 -12.90
CA HIS A 229 8.51 -6.59 -13.60
C HIS A 229 7.56 -7.45 -12.74
N GLY A 230 6.65 -6.77 -12.00
CA GLY A 230 5.68 -7.44 -11.13
C GLY A 230 6.28 -8.08 -9.88
N ARG A 231 7.52 -7.78 -9.49
CA ARG A 231 8.20 -8.38 -8.35
C ARG A 231 8.78 -7.33 -7.41
N VAL A 232 8.47 -7.42 -6.12
CA VAL A 232 9.13 -6.60 -5.08
C VAL A 232 10.56 -7.09 -4.91
N VAL A 233 11.52 -6.19 -5.16
CA VAL A 233 12.96 -6.49 -5.20
C VAL A 233 13.77 -5.73 -4.18
N TYR A 234 13.19 -4.69 -3.58
CA TYR A 234 13.78 -3.94 -2.48
C TYR A 234 12.67 -3.52 -1.51
N ASP A 235 12.80 -3.85 -0.24
CA ASP A 235 11.83 -3.56 0.81
C ASP A 235 12.60 -3.33 2.11
N ARG A 236 12.88 -2.04 2.48
CA ARG A 236 13.75 -1.65 3.58
C ARG A 236 13.20 -0.46 4.34
N TRP A 237 13.37 -0.51 5.64
CA TRP A 237 12.98 0.53 6.58
C TRP A 237 14.10 0.83 7.57
N TYR A 238 14.19 2.08 8.02
CA TYR A 238 15.19 2.57 8.95
C TYR A 238 14.57 3.55 9.94
N GLY A 239 15.19 3.63 11.14
CA GLY A 239 14.80 4.58 12.16
C GLY A 239 13.72 4.08 13.11
N THR A 240 13.00 5.03 13.67
CA THR A 240 12.03 4.81 14.74
C THR A 240 10.76 5.62 14.49
N THR A 241 9.72 5.35 15.27
CA THR A 241 8.42 6.03 15.09
C THR A 241 8.46 7.50 15.52
N MET A 242 9.29 7.85 16.52
CA MET A 242 9.29 9.19 17.14
C MET A 242 10.71 9.72 17.44
N GLY A 243 11.74 9.24 16.72
CA GLY A 243 13.13 9.65 16.98
C GLY A 243 13.58 9.27 18.40
N SER A 244 14.09 10.25 19.16
CA SER A 244 14.55 10.08 20.54
C SER A 244 13.46 10.31 21.59
N MET A 245 12.21 10.59 21.18
CA MET A 245 11.10 10.80 22.12
C MET A 245 10.76 9.50 22.88
N ASP A 246 10.38 9.62 24.14
CA ASP A 246 9.93 8.49 24.96
C ASP A 246 8.75 7.76 24.31
N GLY A 247 8.76 6.43 24.41
CA GLY A 247 7.76 5.58 23.77
C GLY A 247 7.99 5.36 22.26
N SER A 248 9.13 5.82 21.73
CA SER A 248 9.53 5.54 20.35
C SER A 248 9.86 4.05 20.16
N ALA A 249 9.35 3.45 19.09
CA ALA A 249 9.63 2.07 18.69
C ALA A 249 10.37 2.06 17.34
N ARG A 250 11.08 0.99 17.03
CA ARG A 250 11.64 0.80 15.69
C ARG A 250 10.52 0.68 14.67
N VAL A 251 10.70 1.31 13.50
CA VAL A 251 9.81 1.06 12.37
C VAL A 251 10.07 -0.32 11.78
N ASP A 252 9.03 -0.91 11.20
CA ASP A 252 9.11 -2.18 10.48
C ASP A 252 8.32 -2.12 9.16
N GLY A 253 8.35 -3.21 8.40
CA GLY A 253 7.71 -3.27 7.07
C GLY A 253 6.19 -3.30 7.09
N ASP A 254 5.58 -3.51 8.25
CA ASP A 254 4.12 -3.58 8.40
C ASP A 254 3.53 -2.29 9.01
N MET A 255 4.37 -1.31 9.36
CA MET A 255 3.93 -0.02 9.90
C MET A 255 3.06 0.76 8.93
N ILE A 256 1.98 1.33 9.48
CA ILE A 256 0.97 2.10 8.76
C ILE A 256 1.31 3.59 8.87
N TYR A 257 1.34 4.27 7.73
CA TYR A 257 1.68 5.70 7.61
C TYR A 257 0.48 6.52 7.13
N ASP A 258 0.37 7.76 7.58
CA ASP A 258 -0.53 8.76 6.98
C ASP A 258 -0.01 9.12 5.58
N MET A 259 -0.79 8.81 4.56
CA MET A 259 -0.42 8.99 3.16
C MET A 259 -0.58 10.43 2.67
N ALA A 260 -1.20 11.30 3.45
CA ALA A 260 -1.49 12.68 3.09
C ALA A 260 -2.07 12.78 1.66
N SER A 261 -1.53 13.64 0.80
CA SER A 261 -2.05 13.86 -0.56
C SER A 261 -1.93 12.65 -1.51
N VAL A 262 -1.20 11.59 -1.18
CA VAL A 262 -1.26 10.34 -1.94
C VAL A 262 -2.67 9.74 -1.93
N THR A 263 -3.50 10.10 -0.93
CA THR A 263 -4.95 9.81 -0.88
C THR A 263 -5.65 10.17 -2.19
N LYS A 264 -5.29 11.30 -2.80
CA LYS A 264 -5.91 11.79 -4.03
C LYS A 264 -5.90 10.76 -5.15
N VAL A 265 -4.76 10.11 -5.35
CA VAL A 265 -4.55 9.18 -6.48
C VAL A 265 -4.75 7.71 -6.10
N MET A 266 -4.69 7.38 -4.81
CA MET A 266 -4.84 5.99 -4.34
C MET A 266 -6.24 5.69 -3.77
N ALA A 267 -7.04 6.72 -3.45
CA ALA A 267 -8.40 6.52 -2.94
C ALA A 267 -9.46 7.18 -3.82
N THR A 268 -9.34 8.47 -4.13
CA THR A 268 -10.42 9.24 -4.78
C THR A 268 -10.40 9.10 -6.30
N LEU A 269 -9.25 9.28 -6.93
CA LEU A 269 -9.11 9.30 -8.39
C LEU A 269 -9.59 8.01 -9.08
N PRO A 270 -9.39 6.80 -8.55
CA PRO A 270 -9.93 5.58 -9.16
C PRO A 270 -11.44 5.64 -9.41
N PHE A 271 -12.19 6.28 -8.52
CA PHE A 271 -13.64 6.41 -8.68
C PHE A 271 -14.03 7.50 -9.68
N VAL A 272 -13.26 8.58 -9.77
CA VAL A 272 -13.42 9.58 -10.84
C VAL A 272 -13.17 8.93 -12.21
N MET A 273 -12.14 8.12 -12.33
CA MET A 273 -11.83 7.35 -13.54
C MET A 273 -12.95 6.36 -13.87
N LYS A 274 -13.50 5.66 -12.88
CA LYS A 274 -14.68 4.78 -13.09
C LYS A 274 -15.91 5.55 -13.54
N LEU A 275 -16.21 6.70 -12.96
CA LEU A 275 -17.34 7.55 -13.40
C LEU A 275 -17.17 7.99 -14.86
N TYR A 276 -15.94 8.31 -15.27
CA TYR A 276 -15.62 8.61 -16.67
C TYR A 276 -15.84 7.39 -17.58
N GLU A 277 -15.36 6.21 -17.19
CA GLU A 277 -15.55 4.95 -17.95
C GLU A 277 -17.02 4.55 -18.08
N GLU A 278 -17.82 4.80 -17.06
CA GLU A 278 -19.26 4.54 -17.03
C GLU A 278 -20.08 5.59 -17.81
N GLY A 279 -19.41 6.63 -18.36
CA GLY A 279 -20.05 7.71 -19.08
C GLY A 279 -20.94 8.62 -18.21
N LYS A 280 -20.76 8.54 -16.88
CA LYS A 280 -21.48 9.38 -15.91
C LYS A 280 -20.96 10.81 -15.86
N ILE A 281 -19.68 10.99 -16.23
CA ILE A 281 -19.03 12.29 -16.37
C ILE A 281 -18.16 12.31 -17.63
N LYS A 282 -17.95 13.52 -18.16
CA LYS A 282 -16.98 13.81 -19.21
C LYS A 282 -15.97 14.85 -18.72
N LEU A 283 -14.80 14.90 -19.32
CA LEU A 283 -13.74 15.82 -18.92
C LEU A 283 -14.08 17.30 -19.22
N ASP A 284 -14.93 17.53 -20.19
CA ASP A 284 -15.45 18.84 -20.60
C ASP A 284 -16.81 19.20 -19.95
N ASP A 285 -17.34 18.36 -19.07
CA ASP A 285 -18.51 18.72 -18.29
C ASP A 285 -18.21 19.88 -17.34
N ARG A 286 -19.21 20.77 -17.19
CA ARG A 286 -19.17 21.86 -16.22
C ARG A 286 -19.55 21.33 -14.83
N LEU A 287 -18.89 21.84 -13.80
CA LEU A 287 -19.11 21.39 -12.43
C LEU A 287 -20.60 21.52 -12.01
N GLY A 288 -21.25 22.62 -12.36
CA GLY A 288 -22.67 22.85 -12.03
C GLY A 288 -23.65 21.90 -12.71
N ASP A 289 -23.28 21.33 -13.88
CA ASP A 289 -24.10 20.34 -14.57
C ASP A 289 -24.06 18.97 -13.89
N VAL A 290 -22.89 18.61 -13.33
CA VAL A 290 -22.67 17.32 -12.67
C VAL A 290 -23.00 17.37 -11.17
N MET A 291 -22.73 18.51 -10.55
CA MET A 291 -22.92 18.74 -9.10
C MET A 291 -23.87 19.92 -8.87
N PRO A 292 -25.19 19.69 -8.73
CA PRO A 292 -26.22 20.75 -8.67
C PRO A 292 -26.00 21.82 -7.61
N LYS A 293 -25.31 21.51 -6.50
CA LYS A 293 -24.98 22.47 -5.44
C LYS A 293 -24.05 23.60 -5.89
N PHE A 294 -23.36 23.47 -7.02
CA PHE A 294 -22.52 24.51 -7.60
C PHE A 294 -23.25 25.41 -8.60
N LYS A 295 -24.51 25.11 -8.95
CA LYS A 295 -25.32 25.98 -9.81
C LYS A 295 -25.51 27.35 -9.19
N GLY A 296 -25.35 28.41 -10.00
CA GLY A 296 -25.43 29.79 -9.54
C GLY A 296 -24.23 30.27 -8.73
N THR A 297 -23.18 29.47 -8.56
CA THR A 297 -21.93 29.86 -7.89
C THR A 297 -20.86 30.27 -8.89
N ASN A 298 -19.79 30.91 -8.41
CA ASN A 298 -18.61 31.26 -9.22
C ASN A 298 -17.81 30.03 -9.69
N LYS A 299 -18.27 28.82 -9.43
CA LYS A 299 -17.64 27.55 -9.78
C LYS A 299 -18.48 26.72 -10.77
N GLU A 300 -19.67 27.20 -11.10
CA GLU A 300 -20.61 26.48 -11.97
C GLU A 300 -19.98 26.06 -13.31
N ASP A 301 -19.30 26.97 -13.96
CA ASP A 301 -18.72 26.79 -15.30
C ASP A 301 -17.31 26.15 -15.32
N MET A 302 -16.78 25.71 -14.19
CA MET A 302 -15.48 25.04 -14.13
C MET A 302 -15.54 23.70 -14.84
N LEU A 303 -14.60 23.44 -15.77
CA LEU A 303 -14.47 22.14 -16.42
C LEU A 303 -13.83 21.12 -15.48
N LEU A 304 -14.30 19.88 -15.50
CA LEU A 304 -13.73 18.81 -14.67
C LEU A 304 -12.24 18.57 -14.98
N SER A 305 -11.82 18.71 -16.25
CA SER A 305 -10.42 18.63 -16.64
C SER A 305 -9.55 19.74 -16.05
N ASP A 306 -10.06 20.97 -15.92
CA ASP A 306 -9.35 22.07 -15.29
C ASP A 306 -9.23 21.85 -13.76
N ILE A 307 -10.26 21.31 -13.13
CA ILE A 307 -10.22 20.95 -11.69
C ILE A 307 -9.20 19.84 -11.44
N LEU A 308 -9.20 18.76 -12.26
CA LEU A 308 -8.26 17.63 -12.15
C LEU A 308 -6.80 18.06 -12.36
N THR A 309 -6.54 19.07 -13.17
CA THR A 309 -5.20 19.57 -13.46
C THR A 309 -4.79 20.77 -12.63
N HIS A 310 -5.59 21.12 -11.62
CA HIS A 310 -5.34 22.27 -10.71
C HIS A 310 -5.18 23.61 -11.42
N ARG A 311 -5.96 23.84 -12.50
CA ARG A 311 -5.95 25.11 -13.26
C ARG A 311 -7.33 25.79 -13.31
N ALA A 312 -8.27 25.31 -12.49
CA ALA A 312 -9.61 25.88 -12.42
C ALA A 312 -9.69 27.20 -11.60
N GLY A 313 -8.57 27.73 -11.13
CA GLY A 313 -8.55 28.96 -10.32
C GLY A 313 -9.04 28.77 -8.88
N LEU A 314 -9.15 27.54 -8.41
CA LEU A 314 -9.54 27.23 -7.03
C LEU A 314 -8.46 27.68 -6.05
N LYS A 315 -8.89 28.18 -4.89
CA LYS A 315 -8.00 28.47 -3.76
C LYS A 315 -7.26 27.20 -3.32
N ALA A 316 -5.99 27.33 -2.94
CA ALA A 316 -5.16 26.18 -2.55
C ALA A 316 -5.76 25.42 -1.37
N TRP A 317 -6.08 26.11 -0.27
CA TRP A 317 -6.68 25.57 0.94
C TRP A 317 -7.24 26.68 1.83
N ILE A 318 -8.02 26.31 2.86
CA ILE A 318 -8.52 27.21 3.92
C ILE A 318 -8.12 26.60 5.27
N PRO A 319 -7.47 27.38 6.17
CA PRO A 319 -7.09 26.90 7.50
C PRO A 319 -8.30 26.95 8.45
N TYR A 320 -9.28 26.07 8.25
CA TYR A 320 -10.56 26.06 8.97
C TYR A 320 -10.39 26.02 10.49
N TYR A 321 -9.35 25.37 10.99
CA TYR A 321 -9.12 25.25 12.44
C TYR A 321 -8.84 26.57 13.13
N LEU A 322 -8.29 27.60 12.42
CA LEU A 322 -7.95 28.89 13.01
C LEU A 322 -9.16 29.64 13.57
N GLN A 323 -10.37 29.43 12.99
CA GLN A 323 -11.59 30.04 13.51
C GLN A 323 -12.14 29.31 14.74
N THR A 324 -11.56 28.18 15.13
CA THR A 324 -12.03 27.32 16.21
C THR A 324 -11.12 27.31 17.43
N ILE A 325 -10.07 28.15 17.41
CA ILE A 325 -9.10 28.33 18.50
C ILE A 325 -9.02 29.80 18.91
N ASP A 326 -8.55 30.06 20.13
CA ASP A 326 -8.26 31.41 20.60
C ASP A 326 -6.84 31.87 20.20
N SER A 327 -6.48 33.11 20.59
CA SER A 327 -5.17 33.70 20.31
C SER A 327 -4.00 32.97 20.96
N THR A 328 -4.27 32.07 21.92
CA THR A 328 -3.29 31.20 22.57
C THR A 328 -3.30 29.77 22.02
N THR A 329 -3.95 29.57 20.88
CA THR A 329 -4.12 28.29 20.20
C THR A 329 -4.96 27.25 20.96
N ARG A 330 -5.72 27.65 21.96
CA ARG A 330 -6.59 26.74 22.72
C ARG A 330 -7.93 26.54 21.99
N PRO A 331 -8.41 25.29 21.92
CA PRO A 331 -9.73 24.99 21.34
C PRO A 331 -10.84 25.73 22.07
N LEU A 332 -11.70 26.43 21.32
CA LEU A 332 -12.82 27.20 21.85
C LEU A 332 -13.97 26.27 22.25
N PRO A 333 -14.56 26.42 23.47
CA PRO A 333 -15.60 25.52 23.97
C PRO A 333 -16.86 25.45 23.10
N GLN A 334 -17.19 26.49 22.31
CA GLN A 334 -18.34 26.46 21.40
C GLN A 334 -18.12 25.50 20.21
N TYR A 335 -16.88 25.14 19.91
CA TYR A 335 -16.54 24.23 18.80
C TYR A 335 -16.19 22.82 19.26
N TYR A 336 -15.85 22.59 20.53
CA TYR A 336 -15.31 21.30 20.97
C TYR A 336 -15.87 20.78 22.29
N ARG A 337 -15.90 19.43 22.41
CA ARG A 337 -16.15 18.69 23.66
C ARG A 337 -15.13 17.55 23.77
N THR A 338 -14.93 17.10 25.01
CA THR A 338 -14.04 15.96 25.31
C THR A 338 -14.71 14.60 25.09
N VAL A 339 -16.03 14.57 25.07
CA VAL A 339 -16.85 13.38 24.78
C VAL A 339 -17.87 13.73 23.70
N PRO A 340 -18.23 12.78 22.81
CA PRO A 340 -19.21 13.03 21.77
C PRO A 340 -20.63 13.14 22.34
N ASP A 341 -21.47 13.91 21.65
CA ASP A 341 -22.91 13.97 21.85
C ASP A 341 -23.62 14.20 20.51
N SER A 342 -24.91 14.53 20.51
CA SER A 342 -25.69 14.76 19.28
C SER A 342 -25.26 16.01 18.48
N ILE A 343 -24.49 16.92 19.08
CA ILE A 343 -24.03 18.18 18.48
C ILE A 343 -22.54 18.06 18.09
N PHE A 344 -21.73 17.47 18.96
CA PHE A 344 -20.28 17.34 18.81
C PHE A 344 -19.94 15.94 18.30
N THR A 345 -20.09 15.74 17.01
CA THR A 345 -20.03 14.43 16.34
C THR A 345 -18.73 14.16 15.60
N GLN A 346 -17.92 15.19 15.30
CA GLN A 346 -16.73 15.06 14.49
C GLN A 346 -15.50 14.74 15.35
N LYS A 347 -15.06 13.49 15.35
CA LYS A 347 -13.89 13.05 16.11
C LYS A 347 -12.61 13.54 15.44
N VAL A 348 -11.90 14.48 16.06
CA VAL A 348 -10.64 15.06 15.57
C VAL A 348 -9.44 14.26 16.07
N VAL A 349 -9.41 13.96 17.37
CA VAL A 349 -8.50 13.04 18.05
C VAL A 349 -9.22 12.49 19.29
N ASP A 350 -8.58 11.60 20.05
CA ASP A 350 -9.12 11.16 21.34
C ASP A 350 -9.31 12.36 22.29
N GLY A 351 -10.50 12.42 22.90
CA GLY A 351 -10.86 13.51 23.80
C GLY A 351 -11.10 14.87 23.12
N MET A 352 -11.22 14.91 21.78
CA MET A 352 -11.54 16.14 21.05
C MET A 352 -12.55 15.88 19.93
N TYR A 353 -13.80 16.29 20.18
CA TYR A 353 -14.91 16.17 19.24
C TYR A 353 -15.40 17.55 18.82
N ALA A 354 -15.32 17.85 17.53
CA ALA A 354 -15.78 19.11 16.97
C ALA A 354 -17.29 19.09 16.73
N ILE A 355 -17.89 20.29 16.70
CA ILE A 355 -19.30 20.49 16.38
C ILE A 355 -19.61 19.99 14.97
N GLY A 356 -20.71 19.24 14.79
CA GLY A 356 -21.09 18.65 13.50
C GLY A 356 -21.30 19.66 12.38
N SER A 357 -21.83 20.84 12.69
CA SER A 357 -22.04 21.93 11.70
C SER A 357 -20.75 22.52 11.12
N ILE A 358 -19.58 22.13 11.61
CA ILE A 358 -18.29 22.52 10.99
C ILE A 358 -18.18 21.97 9.57
N VAL A 359 -18.78 20.82 9.28
CA VAL A 359 -18.81 20.22 7.95
C VAL A 359 -19.51 21.12 6.94
N ASP A 360 -20.69 21.65 7.32
CA ASP A 360 -21.44 22.60 6.48
C ASP A 360 -20.68 23.93 6.31
N THR A 361 -19.94 24.34 7.34
CA THR A 361 -19.11 25.53 7.28
C THR A 361 -17.95 25.35 6.29
N ILE A 362 -17.28 24.20 6.31
CA ILE A 362 -16.22 23.85 5.35
C ILE A 362 -16.77 23.86 3.92
N ASP A 363 -17.91 23.20 3.70
CA ASP A 363 -18.54 23.11 2.38
C ASP A 363 -18.95 24.50 1.85
N ARG A 364 -19.61 25.29 2.67
CA ARG A 364 -20.00 26.67 2.34
C ARG A 364 -18.78 27.55 2.02
N GLN A 365 -17.77 27.58 2.88
CA GLN A 365 -16.57 28.40 2.66
C GLN A 365 -15.78 27.95 1.41
N MET A 366 -15.79 26.67 1.07
CA MET A 366 -15.23 26.17 -0.17
C MET A 366 -16.03 26.70 -1.37
N ILE A 367 -17.37 26.61 -1.35
CA ILE A 367 -18.26 27.05 -2.43
C ILE A 367 -18.16 28.57 -2.63
N GLU A 368 -18.16 29.36 -1.56
CA GLU A 368 -18.11 30.81 -1.58
C GLU A 368 -16.70 31.38 -1.83
N SER A 369 -15.65 30.54 -1.77
CA SER A 369 -14.27 31.02 -1.93
C SER A 369 -14.07 31.69 -3.29
N PRO A 370 -13.25 32.76 -3.34
CA PRO A 370 -12.94 33.41 -4.60
C PRO A 370 -12.19 32.47 -5.56
N VAL A 371 -12.35 32.71 -6.86
CA VAL A 371 -11.69 32.00 -7.94
C VAL A 371 -10.90 32.97 -8.81
N THR A 372 -9.88 32.49 -9.50
CA THR A 372 -9.14 33.25 -10.52
C THR A 372 -9.39 32.67 -11.90
N ASP A 373 -9.45 33.52 -12.94
CA ASP A 373 -9.79 33.10 -14.31
C ASP A 373 -8.55 32.93 -15.22
N ASP A 374 -7.33 33.01 -14.63
CA ASP A 374 -6.08 33.05 -15.40
C ASP A 374 -5.59 31.68 -15.87
N LYS A 375 -6.31 30.61 -15.54
CA LYS A 375 -5.98 29.20 -15.88
C LYS A 375 -4.56 28.78 -15.46
N LYS A 376 -3.93 29.50 -14.52
CA LYS A 376 -2.63 29.13 -13.98
C LYS A 376 -2.73 27.92 -13.09
N TYR A 377 -1.63 27.17 -13.00
CA TYR A 377 -1.51 26.09 -12.06
C TYR A 377 -1.47 26.61 -10.62
N VAL A 378 -2.46 26.22 -9.83
CA VAL A 378 -2.51 26.43 -8.38
C VAL A 378 -2.97 25.12 -7.74
N TYR A 379 -2.04 24.40 -7.14
CA TYR A 379 -2.36 23.17 -6.43
C TYR A 379 -3.45 23.41 -5.39
N SER A 380 -4.57 22.73 -5.50
CA SER A 380 -5.75 22.93 -4.67
C SER A 380 -6.28 21.63 -4.09
N ASP A 381 -6.43 21.59 -2.78
CA ASP A 381 -7.09 20.48 -2.09
C ASP A 381 -8.59 20.45 -2.39
N PHE A 382 -9.21 21.60 -2.69
CA PHE A 382 -10.65 21.70 -3.00
C PHE A 382 -11.09 20.83 -4.17
N ALA A 383 -10.21 20.66 -5.18
CA ALA A 383 -10.46 19.74 -6.28
C ALA A 383 -10.90 18.35 -5.76
N PHE A 384 -10.21 17.83 -4.76
CA PHE A 384 -10.46 16.50 -4.24
C PHE A 384 -11.54 16.44 -3.14
N PHE A 385 -11.90 17.56 -2.51
CA PHE A 385 -13.17 17.66 -1.78
C PHE A 385 -14.37 17.48 -2.73
N ILE A 386 -14.33 18.16 -3.87
CA ILE A 386 -15.37 18.08 -4.90
C ILE A 386 -15.46 16.66 -5.46
N PHE A 387 -14.35 16.03 -5.84
CA PHE A 387 -14.35 14.69 -6.40
C PHE A 387 -14.75 13.60 -5.40
N ARG A 388 -14.43 13.76 -4.10
CA ARG A 388 -14.98 12.90 -3.07
C ARG A 388 -16.51 12.96 -3.06
N GLN A 389 -17.06 14.17 -2.95
CA GLN A 389 -18.51 14.38 -2.92
C GLN A 389 -19.20 13.89 -4.19
N MET A 390 -18.53 14.05 -5.33
CA MET A 390 -19.01 13.53 -6.62
C MET A 390 -19.06 11.99 -6.60
N ALA A 391 -18.01 11.31 -6.16
CA ALA A 391 -18.00 9.87 -6.04
C ALA A 391 -19.09 9.38 -5.07
N GLU A 392 -19.21 10.00 -3.89
CA GLU A 392 -20.24 9.66 -2.91
C GLU A 392 -21.66 9.88 -3.46
N GLN A 393 -21.90 10.96 -4.22
CA GLN A 393 -23.18 11.24 -4.87
C GLN A 393 -23.56 10.16 -5.88
N PHE A 394 -22.64 9.75 -6.74
CA PHE A 394 -22.95 8.81 -7.82
C PHE A 394 -23.03 7.35 -7.35
N TYR A 395 -22.23 6.96 -6.36
CA TYR A 395 -22.21 5.58 -5.85
C TYR A 395 -23.11 5.38 -4.62
N GLY A 396 -23.61 6.45 -4.01
CA GLY A 396 -24.52 6.37 -2.84
C GLY A 396 -23.87 5.81 -1.58
N GLN A 397 -22.54 5.86 -1.48
CA GLN A 397 -21.76 5.32 -0.36
C GLN A 397 -20.67 6.31 0.05
N PRO A 398 -20.30 6.36 1.36
CA PRO A 398 -19.14 7.10 1.81
C PRO A 398 -17.86 6.59 1.18
N LEU A 399 -16.89 7.48 0.95
CA LEU A 399 -15.63 7.15 0.25
C LEU A 399 -14.82 6.06 0.95
N ASP A 400 -14.76 6.05 2.27
CA ASP A 400 -14.04 5.03 3.06
C ASP A 400 -14.61 3.62 2.83
N SER A 401 -15.94 3.48 2.80
CA SER A 401 -16.63 2.22 2.50
C SER A 401 -16.39 1.80 1.05
N LEU A 402 -16.48 2.77 0.13
CA LEU A 402 -16.30 2.54 -1.30
C LEU A 402 -14.89 2.05 -1.64
N VAL A 403 -13.84 2.67 -1.08
CA VAL A 403 -12.46 2.21 -1.30
C VAL A 403 -12.20 0.82 -0.71
N GLN A 404 -12.82 0.51 0.44
CA GLN A 404 -12.65 -0.80 1.06
C GLN A 404 -13.29 -1.92 0.22
N SER A 405 -14.55 -1.74 -0.21
CA SER A 405 -15.30 -2.78 -0.93
C SER A 405 -14.81 -2.98 -2.36
N GLU A 406 -14.49 -1.89 -3.06
CA GLU A 406 -14.22 -1.92 -4.49
C GLU A 406 -12.75 -2.00 -4.87
N LEU A 407 -11.82 -1.59 -3.96
CA LEU A 407 -10.39 -1.55 -4.25
C LEU A 407 -9.57 -2.36 -3.24
N TYR A 408 -9.51 -1.95 -1.98
CA TYR A 408 -8.46 -2.45 -1.08
C TYR A 408 -8.64 -3.92 -0.71
N ARG A 409 -9.87 -4.35 -0.37
CA ARG A 409 -10.13 -5.77 -0.09
C ARG A 409 -9.88 -6.66 -1.30
N PRO A 410 -10.42 -6.37 -2.50
CA PRO A 410 -10.20 -7.21 -3.68
C PRO A 410 -8.73 -7.26 -4.13
N ILE A 411 -8.00 -6.16 -4.00
CA ILE A 411 -6.57 -6.09 -4.32
C ILE A 411 -5.73 -6.85 -3.27
N GLY A 412 -6.24 -7.01 -2.06
CA GLY A 412 -5.48 -7.55 -0.93
C GLY A 412 -4.63 -6.50 -0.22
N ALA A 413 -4.95 -5.22 -0.38
CA ALA A 413 -4.36 -4.09 0.33
C ALA A 413 -5.05 -3.90 1.70
N TRP A 414 -5.01 -4.94 2.52
CA TRP A 414 -5.85 -5.10 3.71
C TRP A 414 -5.47 -4.18 4.87
N ARG A 415 -4.27 -3.60 4.85
CA ARG A 415 -3.82 -2.63 5.86
C ARG A 415 -4.10 -1.18 5.46
N SER A 416 -4.65 -0.96 4.26
CA SER A 416 -5.03 0.36 3.74
C SER A 416 -6.44 0.76 4.13
N GLY A 417 -6.67 2.05 4.30
CA GLY A 417 -8.00 2.65 4.54
C GLY A 417 -7.95 3.90 5.40
N TYR A 418 -9.11 4.42 5.67
CA TYR A 418 -9.31 5.54 6.58
C TYR A 418 -9.43 5.04 8.03
N ASN A 419 -9.21 5.93 9.00
CA ASN A 419 -9.41 5.68 10.44
C ASN A 419 -8.77 4.36 10.92
N PRO A 420 -7.45 4.17 10.80
CA PRO A 420 -6.79 2.89 11.03
C PRO A 420 -6.98 2.35 12.47
N LEU A 421 -7.22 3.20 13.46
CA LEU A 421 -7.45 2.80 14.87
C LEU A 421 -8.70 1.94 15.07
N GLU A 422 -9.64 1.93 14.12
CA GLU A 422 -10.81 1.04 14.16
C GLU A 422 -10.45 -0.42 13.87
N ARG A 423 -9.29 -0.66 13.27
CA ARG A 423 -8.86 -1.97 12.78
C ARG A 423 -7.51 -2.44 13.33
N PHE A 424 -6.66 -1.50 13.72
CA PHE A 424 -5.28 -1.79 14.12
C PHE A 424 -4.94 -1.12 15.44
N PRO A 425 -4.10 -1.75 16.28
CA PRO A 425 -3.61 -1.11 17.49
C PRO A 425 -2.73 0.09 17.14
N GLN A 426 -2.75 1.10 17.99
CA GLN A 426 -1.96 2.33 17.80
C GLN A 426 -0.45 2.04 17.63
N SER A 427 0.06 0.97 18.24
CA SER A 427 1.47 0.56 18.13
C SER A 427 1.91 0.24 16.68
N GLU A 428 0.98 -0.14 15.80
CA GLU A 428 1.25 -0.46 14.40
C GLU A 428 1.18 0.76 13.47
N ILE A 429 0.88 1.95 14.02
CA ILE A 429 0.71 3.18 13.25
C ILE A 429 1.84 4.15 13.59
N VAL A 430 2.46 4.74 12.58
CA VAL A 430 3.50 5.75 12.76
C VAL A 430 2.84 7.12 13.03
N PRO A 431 3.22 7.86 14.09
CA PRO A 431 2.69 9.18 14.33
C PRO A 431 3.16 10.17 13.26
N SER A 432 2.28 11.10 12.88
CA SER A 432 2.56 12.10 11.85
C SER A 432 3.18 13.37 12.41
N GLU A 433 2.76 13.85 13.59
CA GLU A 433 3.26 15.09 14.20
C GLU A 433 3.11 15.09 15.73
N ASN A 434 3.97 15.79 16.43
CA ASN A 434 3.78 16.22 17.81
C ASN A 434 3.19 17.65 17.77
N GLU A 435 1.88 17.73 17.52
CA GLU A 435 1.20 18.97 17.19
C GLU A 435 0.99 19.87 18.42
N LYS A 436 1.34 21.16 18.30
CA LYS A 436 1.32 22.13 19.40
C LYS A 436 0.50 23.40 19.12
N TYR A 437 -0.27 23.41 18.02
CA TYR A 437 -0.96 24.63 17.58
C TYR A 437 -2.48 24.50 17.45
N TRP A 438 -3.05 23.30 17.63
CA TRP A 438 -4.48 23.05 17.57
C TRP A 438 -4.94 21.90 18.48
N ARG A 439 -4.46 20.65 18.20
CA ARG A 439 -4.85 19.43 18.96
C ARG A 439 -4.01 19.22 20.22
N HIS A 440 -2.84 19.84 20.31
CA HIS A 440 -1.89 19.77 21.42
C HIS A 440 -1.55 18.35 21.88
N THR A 441 -1.37 17.45 20.90
CA THR A 441 -1.09 16.03 21.14
C THR A 441 -0.21 15.43 20.05
N VAL A 442 0.33 14.24 20.32
CA VAL A 442 0.94 13.41 19.27
C VAL A 442 -0.15 12.85 18.39
N VAL A 443 -0.19 13.28 17.14
CA VAL A 443 -1.16 12.82 16.14
C VAL A 443 -0.74 11.45 15.63
N ARG A 444 -1.40 10.40 16.12
CA ARG A 444 -1.10 9.01 15.80
C ARG A 444 -2.38 8.21 15.54
N GLY A 445 -2.55 7.74 14.28
CA GLY A 445 -3.76 7.05 13.84
C GLY A 445 -4.93 7.97 13.52
N TYR A 446 -4.74 9.27 13.64
CA TYR A 446 -5.63 10.33 13.18
C TYR A 446 -4.99 11.06 12.02
N VAL A 447 -5.78 11.49 11.03
CA VAL A 447 -5.27 12.21 9.87
C VAL A 447 -4.54 13.49 10.28
N HIS A 448 -3.38 13.72 9.68
CA HIS A 448 -2.59 14.94 9.89
C HIS A 448 -3.34 16.19 9.42
N ASP A 449 -3.95 16.11 8.25
CA ASP A 449 -4.67 17.24 7.62
C ASP A 449 -5.85 17.72 8.48
N MET A 450 -5.90 19.01 8.76
CA MET A 450 -6.86 19.60 9.68
C MET A 450 -8.27 19.62 9.11
N ALA A 451 -8.43 19.84 7.80
CA ALA A 451 -9.74 19.85 7.16
C ALA A 451 -10.31 18.41 7.08
N ALA A 452 -9.47 17.44 6.74
CA ALA A 452 -9.86 16.03 6.77
C ALA A 452 -10.24 15.57 8.19
N ALA A 453 -9.55 16.06 9.23
CA ALA A 453 -9.88 15.75 10.62
C ALA A 453 -11.29 16.21 10.99
N PHE A 454 -11.74 17.39 10.56
CA PHE A 454 -13.12 17.85 10.73
C PHE A 454 -14.15 17.01 9.97
N LEU A 455 -13.72 16.24 8.98
CA LEU A 455 -14.56 15.32 8.20
C LEU A 455 -14.47 13.87 8.74
N ASN A 456 -14.27 13.70 10.05
CA ASN A 456 -14.08 12.39 10.68
C ASN A 456 -12.92 11.56 10.05
N GLY A 457 -11.86 12.23 9.60
CA GLY A 457 -10.71 11.58 8.99
C GLY A 457 -10.92 11.12 7.53
N VAL A 458 -12.12 11.28 6.96
CA VAL A 458 -12.45 10.79 5.61
C VAL A 458 -12.57 11.95 4.63
N SER A 459 -11.54 12.19 3.83
CA SER A 459 -11.58 13.19 2.77
C SER A 459 -10.94 12.69 1.48
N GLY A 460 -11.26 13.36 0.35
CA GLY A 460 -10.73 12.98 -0.96
C GLY A 460 -9.29 13.41 -1.18
N HIS A 461 -8.80 14.40 -0.44
CA HIS A 461 -7.46 14.96 -0.60
C HIS A 461 -6.44 14.40 0.40
N ALA A 462 -6.90 13.86 1.54
CA ALA A 462 -6.10 13.31 2.63
C ALA A 462 -6.95 12.33 3.46
N GLY A 463 -6.33 11.58 4.39
CA GLY A 463 -6.99 10.67 5.32
C GLY A 463 -6.75 9.18 5.04
N LEU A 464 -6.15 8.83 3.91
CA LEU A 464 -5.69 7.47 3.66
C LEU A 464 -4.49 7.15 4.55
N PHE A 465 -4.56 6.01 5.21
CA PHE A 465 -3.44 5.34 5.88
C PHE A 465 -3.09 4.06 5.16
N SER A 466 -1.79 3.74 5.04
CA SER A 466 -1.35 2.56 4.32
C SER A 466 0.07 2.12 4.69
N THR A 467 0.48 0.97 4.16
CA THR A 467 1.85 0.43 4.19
C THR A 467 2.51 0.55 2.82
N ALA A 468 3.83 0.38 2.75
CA ALA A 468 4.55 0.38 1.47
C ALA A 468 4.10 -0.78 0.57
N ASP A 469 3.87 -1.95 1.15
CA ASP A 469 3.42 -3.15 0.44
C ASP A 469 2.04 -2.96 -0.21
N ASP A 470 1.08 -2.41 0.53
CA ASP A 470 -0.27 -2.15 0.01
C ASP A 470 -0.27 -1.07 -1.08
N MET A 471 0.56 -0.02 -0.91
CA MET A 471 0.74 1.00 -1.96
C MET A 471 1.38 0.41 -3.23
N ALA A 472 2.29 -0.55 -3.09
CA ALA A 472 2.88 -1.25 -4.22
C ALA A 472 1.84 -2.06 -5.01
N LYS A 473 0.90 -2.75 -4.33
CA LYS A 473 -0.20 -3.48 -4.97
C LYS A 473 -1.12 -2.55 -5.76
N MET A 474 -1.51 -1.42 -5.16
CA MET A 474 -2.31 -0.39 -5.83
C MET A 474 -1.58 0.19 -7.05
N SER A 475 -0.29 0.46 -6.90
CA SER A 475 0.55 0.98 -7.99
C SER A 475 0.73 -0.04 -9.10
N GLN A 476 0.88 -1.32 -8.75
CA GLN A 476 0.99 -2.40 -9.73
C GLN A 476 -0.33 -2.59 -10.50
N MET A 477 -1.48 -2.38 -9.86
CA MET A 477 -2.78 -2.35 -10.57
C MET A 477 -2.77 -1.29 -11.68
N TYR A 478 -2.30 -0.09 -11.41
CA TYR A 478 -2.14 0.95 -12.44
C TYR A 478 -1.13 0.55 -13.51
N LEU A 479 0.03 0.02 -13.11
CA LEU A 479 1.09 -0.40 -14.04
C LEU A 479 0.64 -1.52 -14.97
N ASN A 480 -0.21 -2.43 -14.48
CA ASN A 480 -0.84 -3.50 -15.25
C ASN A 480 -2.05 -3.02 -16.09
N GLY A 481 -2.17 -1.74 -16.39
CA GLY A 481 -3.29 -1.20 -17.17
C GLY A 481 -4.65 -1.43 -16.52
N GLY A 482 -4.72 -1.33 -15.18
CA GLY A 482 -5.96 -1.42 -14.41
C GLY A 482 -6.40 -2.82 -14.00
N SER A 483 -5.52 -3.82 -14.10
CA SER A 483 -5.81 -5.20 -13.69
C SER A 483 -4.92 -5.65 -12.53
N TYR A 484 -5.48 -6.38 -11.57
CA TYR A 484 -4.73 -6.99 -10.48
C TYR A 484 -5.53 -8.15 -9.86
N GLY A 485 -4.86 -9.26 -9.54
CA GLY A 485 -5.48 -10.41 -8.91
C GLY A 485 -6.58 -11.09 -9.75
N GLY A 486 -6.43 -11.09 -11.08
CA GLY A 486 -7.44 -11.64 -12.01
C GLY A 486 -8.64 -10.71 -12.27
N ARG A 487 -8.75 -9.57 -11.57
CA ARG A 487 -9.85 -8.61 -11.71
C ARG A 487 -9.39 -7.35 -12.45
N ARG A 488 -10.26 -6.82 -13.34
CA ARG A 488 -10.10 -5.51 -13.95
C ARG A 488 -10.84 -4.45 -13.13
N TYR A 489 -10.11 -3.40 -12.74
CA TYR A 489 -10.62 -2.25 -11.99
C TYR A 489 -10.86 -1.05 -12.89
N LEU A 490 -9.96 -0.83 -13.86
CA LEU A 490 -9.96 0.29 -14.80
C LEU A 490 -9.53 -0.21 -16.18
N ARG A 491 -9.88 0.53 -17.24
CA ARG A 491 -9.40 0.26 -18.59
C ARG A 491 -8.02 0.87 -18.80
N PRO A 492 -7.14 0.22 -19.60
CA PRO A 492 -5.82 0.77 -19.92
C PRO A 492 -5.88 2.17 -20.52
N GLU A 493 -6.82 2.41 -21.44
CA GLU A 493 -6.99 3.68 -22.13
C GLU A 493 -7.34 4.82 -21.15
N THR A 494 -8.10 4.51 -20.10
CA THR A 494 -8.43 5.48 -19.05
C THR A 494 -7.21 5.83 -18.22
N ILE A 495 -6.40 4.84 -17.85
CA ILE A 495 -5.14 5.09 -17.14
C ILE A 495 -4.21 5.92 -18.00
N ASP A 496 -4.02 5.57 -19.26
CA ASP A 496 -3.17 6.30 -20.19
C ASP A 496 -3.64 7.76 -20.35
N LEU A 497 -4.94 8.00 -20.48
CA LEU A 497 -5.51 9.33 -20.56
C LEU A 497 -5.25 10.15 -19.29
N PHE A 498 -5.55 9.58 -18.11
CA PHE A 498 -5.45 10.30 -16.84
C PHE A 498 -4.00 10.50 -16.37
N SER A 499 -3.11 9.59 -16.69
CA SER A 499 -1.68 9.71 -16.38
C SER A 499 -0.89 10.53 -17.38
N SER A 500 -1.42 10.77 -18.58
CA SER A 500 -0.79 11.60 -19.60
C SER A 500 -0.85 13.08 -19.25
N CYS A 501 0.08 13.84 -19.83
CA CYS A 501 0.08 15.29 -19.70
C CYS A 501 -1.06 15.88 -20.55
N TYR A 502 -2.10 16.38 -19.87
CA TYR A 502 -3.34 16.78 -20.55
C TYR A 502 -3.26 18.18 -21.19
N TYR A 503 -2.55 19.13 -20.54
CA TYR A 503 -2.39 20.51 -21.01
C TYR A 503 -0.91 20.90 -21.17
N CYS A 504 -0.07 20.00 -21.69
CA CYS A 504 1.35 20.23 -21.91
C CYS A 504 1.65 21.45 -22.82
N ASP A 505 0.88 21.60 -23.87
CA ASP A 505 0.92 22.71 -24.82
C ASP A 505 0.63 24.08 -24.17
N GLN A 506 -0.04 24.06 -23.02
CA GLN A 506 -0.38 25.23 -22.22
C GLN A 506 0.49 25.38 -20.97
N GLY A 507 1.59 24.63 -20.88
CA GLY A 507 2.56 24.71 -19.79
C GLY A 507 2.14 24.06 -18.47
N ASN A 508 1.05 23.27 -18.48
CA ASN A 508 0.64 22.47 -17.33
C ASN A 508 1.02 21.00 -17.56
N TYR A 509 2.06 20.52 -16.87
CA TYR A 509 2.64 19.20 -17.09
C TYR A 509 1.99 18.09 -16.26
N ARG A 510 0.88 18.34 -15.57
CA ARG A 510 0.16 17.35 -14.78
C ARG A 510 -0.68 16.41 -15.65
N GLY A 511 -0.90 15.21 -15.13
CA GLY A 511 -2.00 14.36 -15.56
C GLY A 511 -3.32 14.82 -14.93
N LEU A 512 -4.41 14.16 -15.29
CA LEU A 512 -5.73 14.38 -14.70
C LEU A 512 -5.77 13.79 -13.28
N GLY A 513 -5.42 14.60 -12.30
CA GLY A 513 -5.28 14.22 -10.89
C GLY A 513 -3.89 13.72 -10.50
N PHE A 514 -3.15 13.10 -11.39
CA PHE A 514 -1.79 12.64 -11.12
C PHE A 514 -0.75 13.76 -11.18
N ASP A 515 0.27 13.65 -10.32
CA ASP A 515 1.52 14.36 -10.48
C ASP A 515 2.41 13.65 -11.51
N ARG A 516 3.31 14.40 -12.13
CA ARG A 516 4.25 13.92 -13.16
C ARG A 516 5.63 14.53 -12.93
N PRO A 517 6.71 13.88 -13.39
CA PRO A 517 8.04 14.47 -13.35
C PRO A 517 8.05 15.81 -14.10
N SER A 518 8.77 16.80 -13.56
CA SER A 518 9.01 18.04 -14.29
C SER A 518 9.80 17.77 -15.57
N PHE A 519 9.66 18.63 -16.58
CA PHE A 519 10.37 18.52 -17.84
C PHE A 519 11.90 18.50 -17.70
N SER A 520 12.41 19.07 -16.62
CA SER A 520 13.83 19.05 -16.28
C SER A 520 14.29 17.79 -15.54
N ASN A 521 13.38 16.90 -15.17
CA ASN A 521 13.74 15.65 -14.53
C ASN A 521 14.40 14.71 -15.55
N LYS A 522 15.63 14.29 -15.26
CA LYS A 522 16.40 13.38 -16.11
C LYS A 522 16.51 11.96 -15.53
N ILE A 523 15.84 11.70 -14.41
CA ILE A 523 15.89 10.42 -13.70
C ILE A 523 14.71 9.55 -14.12
N MET A 524 13.51 10.09 -14.03
CA MET A 524 12.27 9.37 -14.32
C MET A 524 11.88 9.48 -15.79
N GLY A 525 11.31 8.42 -16.36
CA GLY A 525 10.77 8.42 -17.71
C GLY A 525 9.62 9.43 -17.89
N PRO A 526 9.39 9.93 -19.12
CA PRO A 526 8.35 10.92 -19.39
C PRO A 526 6.92 10.40 -19.22
N LYS A 527 6.72 9.09 -19.13
CA LYS A 527 5.44 8.46 -18.85
C LYS A 527 5.20 8.19 -17.34
N THR A 528 6.17 8.51 -16.49
CA THR A 528 6.04 8.33 -15.04
C THR A 528 4.94 9.22 -14.49
N PHE A 529 4.14 8.67 -13.59
CA PHE A 529 3.08 9.39 -12.88
C PHE A 529 2.99 8.91 -11.43
N GLY A 530 2.35 9.69 -10.59
CA GLY A 530 2.22 9.36 -9.17
C GLY A 530 1.74 10.53 -8.33
N HIS A 531 2.13 10.58 -7.09
CA HIS A 531 1.88 11.73 -6.20
C HIS A 531 2.82 11.74 -5.00
N THR A 532 3.04 12.92 -4.42
CA THR A 532 3.74 13.08 -3.16
C THR A 532 2.78 13.48 -2.04
N GLY A 533 3.12 13.14 -0.79
CA GLY A 533 2.35 13.50 0.39
C GLY A 533 3.08 14.48 1.31
N PHE A 534 2.32 15.33 2.00
CA PHE A 534 2.85 16.34 2.92
C PHE A 534 3.65 15.72 4.06
N THR A 535 3.24 14.58 4.57
CA THR A 535 3.93 13.79 5.59
C THR A 535 5.28 13.21 5.15
N GLY A 536 5.66 13.43 3.88
CA GLY A 536 6.92 13.01 3.29
C GLY A 536 6.79 11.77 2.39
N THR A 537 5.60 11.22 2.26
CA THR A 537 5.30 10.06 1.41
C THR A 537 5.42 10.37 -0.08
N ALA A 538 5.70 9.35 -0.88
CA ALA A 538 5.71 9.45 -2.34
C ALA A 538 5.41 8.08 -2.96
N VAL A 539 4.66 8.11 -4.05
CA VAL A 539 4.37 6.95 -4.89
C VAL A 539 4.62 7.35 -6.34
N TRP A 540 5.46 6.59 -7.05
CA TRP A 540 5.75 6.80 -8.45
C TRP A 540 5.64 5.50 -9.23
N ILE A 541 5.02 5.56 -10.38
CA ILE A 541 4.73 4.46 -11.28
C ILE A 541 5.35 4.81 -12.63
N ASP A 542 6.29 4.00 -13.11
CA ASP A 542 6.96 4.22 -14.39
C ASP A 542 6.68 3.06 -15.35
N PRO A 543 5.77 3.25 -16.32
CA PRO A 543 5.45 2.24 -17.32
C PRO A 543 6.61 1.91 -18.26
N GLN A 544 7.58 2.83 -18.47
CA GLN A 544 8.71 2.59 -19.37
C GLN A 544 9.79 1.73 -18.70
N ALA A 545 10.02 1.94 -17.39
CA ALA A 545 10.94 1.12 -16.61
C ALA A 545 10.27 -0.14 -16.05
N ASP A 546 8.94 -0.29 -16.23
CA ASP A 546 8.09 -1.31 -15.59
C ASP A 546 8.36 -1.37 -14.08
N MET A 547 8.34 -0.19 -13.43
CA MET A 547 8.80 -0.01 -12.05
C MET A 547 7.81 0.78 -11.20
N VAL A 548 7.67 0.33 -9.96
CA VAL A 548 6.98 1.03 -8.88
C VAL A 548 7.99 1.44 -7.81
N TYR A 549 7.94 2.69 -7.39
CA TYR A 549 8.74 3.24 -6.31
C TYR A 549 7.84 3.85 -5.24
N ILE A 550 7.96 3.34 -4.03
CA ILE A 550 7.25 3.80 -2.83
C ILE A 550 8.27 4.32 -1.82
N PHE A 551 8.03 5.51 -1.32
CA PHE A 551 8.77 6.09 -0.20
C PHE A 551 7.78 6.54 0.87
N LEU A 552 7.87 5.99 2.07
CA LEU A 552 7.08 6.39 3.22
C LEU A 552 7.98 7.00 4.29
N SER A 553 7.50 8.06 4.92
CA SER A 553 8.15 8.68 6.07
C SER A 553 7.14 9.45 6.91
N ASN A 554 7.54 9.81 8.12
CA ASN A 554 6.83 10.75 8.96
C ASN A 554 7.68 12.02 9.18
N ARG A 555 8.11 12.66 8.08
CA ARG A 555 8.96 13.86 8.14
C ARG A 555 8.38 15.00 8.96
N THR A 556 7.05 15.05 9.08
CA THR A 556 6.33 16.05 9.86
C THR A 556 6.42 15.83 11.38
N PHE A 557 6.94 14.69 11.81
CA PHE A 557 7.30 14.47 13.19
C PHE A 557 8.75 14.97 13.42
N ASP A 558 9.09 15.77 14.37
CA ASP A 558 8.34 16.33 15.50
C ASP A 558 7.42 17.52 15.10
N SER A 559 7.67 18.19 13.96
CA SER A 559 6.96 19.39 13.49
C SER A 559 6.76 19.38 11.96
N MET A 560 5.59 19.83 11.51
CA MET A 560 5.30 19.99 10.07
C MET A 560 6.26 20.95 9.34
N ASN A 561 6.96 21.81 10.07
CA ASN A 561 7.94 22.75 9.53
C ASN A 561 9.27 22.10 9.14
N ASN A 562 9.48 20.81 9.44
CA ASN A 562 10.66 20.06 9.02
C ASN A 562 10.72 19.95 7.49
N ASN A 563 11.73 20.60 6.87
CA ASN A 563 11.93 20.59 5.42
C ASN A 563 13.26 19.94 5.00
N ILE A 564 13.97 19.29 5.93
CA ILE A 564 15.28 18.66 5.67
C ILE A 564 15.14 17.58 4.58
N LEU A 565 14.06 16.80 4.58
CA LEU A 565 13.79 15.79 3.55
C LEU A 565 13.86 16.35 2.12
N SER A 566 13.23 17.52 1.92
CA SER A 566 13.21 18.19 0.61
C SER A 566 14.53 18.88 0.29
N ARG A 567 15.15 19.58 1.27
CA ARG A 567 16.45 20.25 1.08
C ARG A 567 17.57 19.27 0.76
N GLY A 568 17.57 18.06 1.38
CA GLY A 568 18.55 17.01 1.11
C GLY A 568 18.28 16.21 -0.16
N ASN A 569 17.18 16.49 -0.87
CA ASN A 569 16.75 15.77 -2.08
C ASN A 569 16.71 14.24 -1.89
N PHE A 570 16.45 13.75 -0.67
CA PHE A 570 16.59 12.34 -0.33
C PHE A 570 15.75 11.44 -1.22
N ARG A 571 14.48 11.80 -1.49
CA ARG A 571 13.61 11.01 -2.38
C ARG A 571 14.16 10.90 -3.79
N SER A 572 14.67 12.00 -4.36
CA SER A 572 15.25 12.01 -5.71
C SER A 572 16.58 11.24 -5.78
N ARG A 573 17.40 11.31 -4.72
CA ARG A 573 18.66 10.53 -4.62
C ARG A 573 18.38 9.04 -4.59
N ILE A 574 17.36 8.61 -3.83
CA ILE A 574 16.93 7.21 -3.77
C ILE A 574 16.38 6.76 -5.12
N GLN A 575 15.54 7.57 -5.76
CA GLN A 575 15.05 7.28 -7.11
C GLN A 575 16.19 7.11 -8.10
N ALA A 576 17.16 8.02 -8.11
CA ALA A 576 18.33 7.90 -8.98
C ALA A 576 19.10 6.58 -8.75
N ALA A 577 19.22 6.16 -7.49
CA ALA A 577 19.84 4.87 -7.18
C ALA A 577 19.00 3.68 -7.71
N CYS A 578 17.66 3.75 -7.66
CA CYS A 578 16.77 2.74 -8.25
C CYS A 578 17.00 2.61 -9.77
N TYR A 579 16.97 3.73 -10.50
CA TYR A 579 17.16 3.71 -11.96
C TYR A 579 18.58 3.28 -12.34
N SER A 580 19.62 3.67 -11.57
CA SER A 580 20.99 3.24 -11.81
C SER A 580 21.24 1.74 -11.56
N ALA A 581 20.31 1.08 -10.87
CA ALA A 581 20.39 -0.34 -10.60
C ALA A 581 19.81 -1.21 -11.74
N ILE A 582 19.13 -0.63 -12.71
CA ILE A 582 18.57 -1.35 -13.86
C ILE A 582 19.71 -1.86 -14.74
N THR A 583 19.69 -3.15 -15.09
CA THR A 583 20.75 -3.84 -15.83
C THR A 583 20.29 -4.36 -17.19
N ASP A 584 18.98 -4.50 -17.41
CA ASP A 584 18.36 -4.94 -18.65
C ASP A 584 17.78 -3.75 -19.44
N GLY A 585 18.21 -3.57 -20.67
CA GLY A 585 17.56 -2.67 -21.65
C GLY A 585 17.65 -1.15 -21.44
N ALA A 586 18.49 -0.66 -20.53
CA ALA A 586 18.68 0.77 -20.30
C ALA A 586 19.95 1.32 -21.00
N LYS A 587 20.17 0.92 -22.25
CA LYS A 587 21.22 1.48 -23.11
C LYS A 587 20.64 1.76 -24.49
N GLU A 588 19.69 2.69 -24.57
CA GLU A 588 19.42 3.43 -25.79
C GLU A 588 19.03 4.87 -25.46
#